data_9f6faa3e3c1309df7c9850adc9a589f1
#
_entry.id   9f6faa3e3c1309df7c9850adc9a589f1
#
_cell.length_a   1.000
_cell.length_b   1.000
_cell.length_c   1.000
_cell.angle_alpha   90.00
_cell.angle_beta   90.00
_cell.angle_gamma   90.00
#
_symmetry.space_group_name_H-M   'P 1'
#
loop_
_entity.id
_entity.type
_entity.pdbx_description
1 polymer ?
#
loop_
_entity_poly.entity_id
_entity_poly.type
_entity_poly.pdbx_seq_one_letter_code
_entity_poly.pdbx_strand_id
1 'polypeptide(L)'
;MNNELIKPIEECPGYYISSYGNVYSDKSGSIRKLKPFLDSRGLYLMIRLLKPDSTRKSFLIHRLVATAFIPNPDNLPEVNHKDKNTQNPNMNNLEWCTRKANLLDSYKTMGPARNSNKYLFNRLQYDENNKVRELRVS
;
A
#
# COMPACT_ATOMS: atom_id res chain seq x y z
N MET A 1 -13.84 -11.54 16.42
CA MET A 1 -12.47 -11.23 16.86
C MET A 1 -11.51 -11.29 15.72
N ASN A 2 -10.67 -10.28 15.64
CA ASN A 2 -9.64 -10.24 14.60
C ASN A 2 -8.36 -10.85 15.14
N ASN A 3 -8.01 -12.02 14.62
CA ASN A 3 -6.75 -12.65 14.97
C ASN A 3 -5.70 -12.23 13.95
N GLU A 4 -4.49 -12.05 14.44
CA GLU A 4 -3.37 -11.79 13.55
C GLU A 4 -3.02 -13.06 12.79
N LEU A 5 -3.11 -12.98 11.46
CA LEU A 5 -2.73 -14.09 10.58
C LEU A 5 -1.34 -13.82 10.05
N ILE A 6 -0.55 -14.87 9.83
CA ILE A 6 0.84 -14.72 9.39
C ILE A 6 1.08 -15.62 8.20
N LYS A 7 1.70 -15.06 7.15
CA LYS A 7 2.06 -15.79 5.94
C LYS A 7 3.51 -15.52 5.56
N PRO A 8 4.19 -16.50 4.97
CA PRO A 8 5.57 -16.24 4.51
C PRO A 8 5.58 -15.24 3.34
N ILE A 9 6.66 -14.47 3.27
CA ILE A 9 6.91 -13.59 2.14
C ILE A 9 7.69 -14.40 1.12
N GLU A 10 7.03 -14.77 0.02
CA GLU A 10 7.60 -15.72 -0.92
C GLU A 10 8.89 -15.25 -1.55
N GLU A 11 8.98 -13.96 -1.80
CA GLU A 11 10.17 -13.37 -2.43
C GLU A 11 11.38 -13.37 -1.50
N CYS A 12 11.15 -13.47 -0.21
CA CYS A 12 12.21 -13.37 0.80
C CYS A 12 12.04 -14.47 1.85
N PRO A 13 12.52 -15.69 1.59
CA PRO A 13 12.41 -16.78 2.56
C PRO A 13 13.00 -16.43 3.91
N GLY A 14 12.33 -16.86 4.98
CA GLY A 14 12.74 -16.52 6.34
C GLY A 14 12.07 -15.29 6.91
N TYR A 15 11.22 -14.65 6.11
CA TYR A 15 10.45 -13.49 6.55
C TYR A 15 8.96 -13.74 6.37
N TYR A 16 8.17 -13.09 7.23
CA TYR A 16 6.71 -13.31 7.29
C TYR A 16 6.00 -11.98 7.43
N ILE A 17 4.82 -11.89 6.81
CA ILE A 17 3.97 -10.70 6.91
C ILE A 17 2.68 -11.08 7.64
N SER A 18 2.22 -10.21 8.53
CA SER A 18 0.98 -10.47 9.24
C SER A 18 -0.16 -9.62 8.68
N SER A 19 -1.38 -10.07 8.98
CA SER A 19 -2.58 -9.33 8.58
C SER A 19 -2.69 -7.96 9.25
N TYR A 20 -1.91 -7.71 10.29
CA TYR A 20 -1.84 -6.41 10.96
C TYR A 20 -0.74 -5.51 10.38
N GLY A 21 0.07 -6.04 9.47
CA GLY A 21 1.18 -5.28 8.91
C GLY A 21 2.48 -5.41 9.66
N ASN A 22 2.59 -6.40 10.55
CA ASN A 22 3.85 -6.68 11.23
C ASN A 22 4.70 -7.61 10.37
N VAL A 23 6.02 -7.40 10.41
CA VAL A 23 6.96 -8.24 9.67
C VAL A 23 7.83 -8.97 10.66
N TYR A 24 7.99 -10.27 10.45
CA TYR A 24 8.76 -11.14 11.34
C TYR A 24 9.87 -11.83 10.58
N SER A 25 10.92 -12.19 11.30
CA SER A 25 12.04 -12.95 10.75
C SER A 25 12.34 -14.12 11.65
N ASP A 26 12.63 -15.31 11.07
CA ASP A 26 13.12 -16.45 11.83
C ASP A 26 14.56 -16.79 11.51
N LYS A 27 15.27 -15.90 10.83
CA LYS A 27 16.62 -16.17 10.33
C LYS A 27 17.66 -16.37 11.43
N SER A 28 17.41 -15.84 12.62
CA SER A 28 18.35 -15.99 13.73
C SER A 28 18.10 -17.25 14.56
N GLY A 29 17.16 -18.09 14.14
CA GLY A 29 16.80 -19.29 14.88
C GLY A 29 15.61 -19.10 15.82
N SER A 30 15.18 -17.87 16.03
CA SER A 30 13.97 -17.59 16.78
C SER A 30 13.21 -16.47 16.06
N ILE A 31 11.90 -16.46 16.25
CA ILE A 31 11.05 -15.49 15.59
C ILE A 31 11.17 -14.14 16.31
N ARG A 32 11.41 -13.09 15.54
CA ARG A 32 11.45 -11.74 16.09
C ARG A 32 10.74 -10.79 15.17
N LYS A 33 10.14 -9.77 15.77
CA LYS A 33 9.42 -8.74 15.04
C LYS A 33 10.42 -7.68 14.57
N LEU A 34 10.34 -7.31 13.29
CA LEU A 34 11.23 -6.32 12.72
C LEU A 34 10.62 -4.93 12.83
N LYS A 35 11.48 -3.93 12.90
CA LYS A 35 11.04 -2.54 13.03
C LYS A 35 10.90 -1.91 11.64
N PRO A 36 9.72 -1.40 11.30
CA PRO A 36 9.55 -0.72 10.01
C PRO A 36 10.12 0.70 10.06
N PHE A 37 10.24 1.31 8.88
CA PHE A 37 10.65 2.70 8.77
C PHE A 37 9.73 3.40 7.77
N LEU A 38 9.70 4.73 7.84
CA LEU A 38 8.88 5.51 6.91
C LEU A 38 9.68 5.78 5.63
N ASP A 39 8.96 5.89 4.51
CA ASP A 39 9.60 6.23 3.24
C ASP A 39 10.13 7.67 3.32
N SER A 40 10.81 8.10 2.24
CA SER A 40 11.47 9.41 2.25
C SER A 40 10.50 10.58 2.43
N ARG A 41 9.23 10.37 2.14
CA ARG A 41 8.21 11.41 2.32
C ARG A 41 7.53 11.33 3.69
N GLY A 42 7.82 10.31 4.48
CA GLY A 42 7.18 10.11 5.77
C GLY A 42 5.75 9.66 5.68
N LEU A 43 5.34 9.05 4.55
CA LEU A 43 3.95 8.69 4.31
C LEU A 43 3.66 7.22 4.54
N TYR A 44 4.52 6.33 4.04
CA TYR A 44 4.24 4.90 4.02
C TYR A 44 5.25 4.11 4.83
N LEU A 45 4.77 3.06 5.49
CA LEU A 45 5.65 2.15 6.22
C LEU A 45 6.36 1.22 5.25
N MET A 46 7.66 1.05 5.45
CA MET A 46 8.51 0.21 4.64
C MET A 46 9.30 -0.75 5.50
N ILE A 47 9.78 -1.81 4.87
CA ILE A 47 10.66 -2.78 5.50
C ILE A 47 11.74 -3.18 4.49
N ARG A 48 12.97 -3.36 4.97
CA ARG A 48 14.07 -3.77 4.10
C ARG A 48 14.42 -5.21 4.41
N LEU A 49 14.36 -6.07 3.41
CA LEU A 49 14.56 -7.49 3.59
C LEU A 49 15.67 -8.01 2.70
N LEU A 50 16.29 -9.11 3.15
CA LEU A 50 17.36 -9.78 2.41
C LEU A 50 16.75 -10.81 1.48
N LYS A 51 17.09 -10.73 0.20
CA LYS A 51 16.63 -11.67 -0.80
C LYS A 51 17.59 -12.85 -0.91
N PRO A 52 17.14 -13.96 -1.54
CA PRO A 52 18.01 -15.13 -1.68
C PRO A 52 19.33 -14.88 -2.40
N ASP A 53 19.38 -13.89 -3.28
CA ASP A 53 20.60 -13.55 -3.99
C ASP A 53 21.54 -12.66 -3.21
N SER A 54 21.29 -12.50 -1.92
CA SER A 54 22.08 -11.70 -0.98
C SER A 54 21.96 -10.20 -1.17
N THR A 55 21.05 -9.74 -2.01
CA THR A 55 20.75 -8.32 -2.11
C THR A 55 19.61 -7.97 -1.18
N ARG A 56 19.52 -6.68 -0.82
CA ARG A 56 18.44 -6.19 0.03
C ARG A 56 17.48 -5.37 -0.79
N LYS A 57 16.20 -5.48 -0.45
CA LYS A 57 15.15 -4.74 -1.15
C LYS A 57 14.20 -4.15 -0.12
N SER A 58 13.77 -2.92 -0.36
CA SER A 58 12.76 -2.26 0.48
C SER A 58 11.38 -2.54 -0.09
N PHE A 59 10.46 -2.90 0.79
CA PHE A 59 9.08 -3.24 0.42
C PHE A 59 8.13 -2.29 1.13
N LEU A 60 7.06 -1.93 0.46
CA LEU A 60 5.95 -1.21 1.10
C LEU A 60 5.14 -2.24 1.88
N ILE A 61 4.98 -2.01 3.17
CA ILE A 61 4.32 -2.98 4.04
C ILE A 61 2.86 -3.19 3.63
N HIS A 62 2.15 -2.11 3.28
CA HIS A 62 0.74 -2.28 2.88
C HIS A 62 0.60 -3.14 1.62
N ARG A 63 1.57 -3.09 0.72
CA ARG A 63 1.52 -3.96 -0.46
C ARG A 63 1.81 -5.41 -0.10
N LEU A 64 2.70 -5.65 0.85
CA LEU A 64 2.93 -7.02 1.34
C LEU A 64 1.65 -7.61 1.95
N VAL A 65 0.96 -6.82 2.76
CA VAL A 65 -0.29 -7.25 3.38
C VAL A 65 -1.35 -7.54 2.31
N ALA A 66 -1.54 -6.61 1.38
CA ALA A 66 -2.57 -6.78 0.35
C ALA A 66 -2.28 -7.99 -0.52
N THR A 67 -1.02 -8.17 -0.90
CA THR A 67 -0.63 -9.31 -1.73
C THR A 67 -0.89 -10.63 -1.02
N ALA A 68 -0.63 -10.69 0.28
CA ALA A 68 -0.74 -11.94 1.04
C ALA A 68 -2.17 -12.27 1.44
N PHE A 69 -2.99 -11.26 1.74
CA PHE A 69 -4.26 -11.48 2.43
C PHE A 69 -5.50 -11.03 1.68
N ILE A 70 -5.38 -10.20 0.67
CA ILE A 70 -6.55 -9.65 -0.02
C ILE A 70 -6.56 -10.13 -1.47
N PRO A 71 -7.58 -10.92 -1.87
CA PRO A 71 -7.65 -11.38 -3.26
C PRO A 71 -7.68 -10.21 -4.25
N ASN A 72 -7.05 -10.40 -5.39
CA ASN A 72 -6.96 -9.39 -6.44
C ASN A 72 -7.28 -10.02 -7.79
N PRO A 73 -8.53 -10.50 -7.98
CA PRO A 73 -8.87 -11.25 -9.21
C PRO A 73 -8.79 -10.40 -10.47
N ASP A 74 -8.95 -9.08 -10.35
CA ASP A 74 -8.91 -8.19 -11.50
C ASP A 74 -7.50 -7.61 -11.72
N ASN A 75 -6.53 -8.06 -10.93
CA ASN A 75 -5.14 -7.64 -11.05
C ASN A 75 -4.99 -6.12 -11.01
N LEU A 76 -5.64 -5.49 -10.05
CA LEU A 76 -5.59 -4.04 -9.88
C LEU A 76 -4.23 -3.61 -9.33
N PRO A 77 -3.70 -2.46 -9.78
CA PRO A 77 -2.30 -2.11 -9.50
C PRO A 77 -2.03 -1.36 -8.21
N GLU A 78 -3.05 -0.75 -7.60
CA GLU A 78 -2.85 0.13 -6.46
C GLU A 78 -3.53 -0.41 -5.22
N VAL A 79 -3.03 0.01 -4.05
CA VAL A 79 -3.64 -0.33 -2.76
C VAL A 79 -4.03 0.97 -2.07
N ASN A 80 -5.29 1.07 -1.66
CA ASN A 80 -5.83 2.23 -0.97
C ASN A 80 -5.98 1.94 0.51
N HIS A 81 -5.64 2.94 1.35
CA HIS A 81 -5.92 2.90 2.79
C HIS A 81 -7.30 3.51 3.01
N LYS A 82 -8.25 2.69 3.41
CA LYS A 82 -9.66 3.13 3.49
C LYS A 82 -9.86 4.30 4.44
N ASP A 83 -9.13 4.33 5.55
CA ASP A 83 -9.24 5.41 6.54
C ASP A 83 -8.33 6.59 6.22
N LYS A 84 -7.62 6.57 5.09
CA LYS A 84 -6.68 7.60 4.67
C LYS A 84 -5.44 7.71 5.56
N ASN A 85 -5.29 6.82 6.53
CA ASN A 85 -4.09 6.77 7.35
C ASN A 85 -3.10 5.82 6.68
N THR A 86 -2.12 6.40 5.98
CA THR A 86 -1.15 5.62 5.19
C THR A 86 -0.19 4.81 6.07
N GLN A 87 -0.27 4.97 7.37
CA GLN A 87 0.53 4.21 8.32
C GLN A 87 -0.28 3.13 9.03
N ASN A 88 -1.51 2.86 8.57
CA ASN A 88 -2.34 1.79 9.11
C ASN A 88 -2.42 0.65 8.11
N PRO A 89 -1.51 -0.33 8.18
CA PRO A 89 -1.42 -1.39 7.17
C PRO A 89 -2.26 -2.62 7.49
N ASN A 90 -3.21 -2.53 8.40
CA ASN A 90 -4.09 -3.65 8.73
C ASN A 90 -4.89 -4.05 7.48
N MET A 91 -5.02 -5.36 7.23
CA MET A 91 -5.70 -5.84 6.03
C MET A 91 -7.14 -5.33 5.93
N ASN A 92 -7.80 -5.12 7.07
CA ASN A 92 -9.18 -4.62 7.06
C ASN A 92 -9.29 -3.18 6.59
N ASN A 93 -8.17 -2.47 6.54
CA ASN A 93 -8.11 -1.08 6.11
C ASN A 93 -7.65 -0.92 4.67
N LEU A 94 -7.31 -1.99 3.99
CA LEU A 94 -6.71 -1.94 2.67
C LEU A 94 -7.65 -2.49 1.61
N GLU A 95 -7.53 -1.97 0.40
CA GLU A 95 -8.29 -2.48 -0.74
C GLU A 95 -7.49 -2.26 -2.00
N TRP A 96 -7.60 -3.22 -2.94
CA TRP A 96 -7.02 -3.04 -4.27
C TRP A 96 -7.87 -2.06 -5.06
N CYS A 97 -7.22 -1.23 -5.86
CA CYS A 97 -7.95 -0.25 -6.67
C CYS A 97 -7.15 0.11 -7.90
N THR A 98 -7.79 0.84 -8.80
CA THR A 98 -7.08 1.40 -9.95
C THR A 98 -6.35 2.67 -9.52
N ARG A 99 -5.36 3.05 -10.33
CA ARG A 99 -4.65 4.31 -10.07
C ARG A 99 -5.61 5.49 -10.09
N LYS A 100 -6.54 5.49 -11.03
CA LYS A 100 -7.50 6.59 -11.16
C LYS A 100 -8.40 6.69 -9.93
N ALA A 101 -8.92 5.56 -9.47
CA ALA A 101 -9.79 5.55 -8.30
C ALA A 101 -9.04 6.03 -7.05
N ASN A 102 -7.79 5.59 -6.89
CA ASN A 102 -6.97 5.99 -5.76
C ASN A 102 -6.69 7.49 -5.77
N LEU A 103 -6.39 8.02 -6.93
CA LEU A 103 -6.13 9.46 -7.09
C LEU A 103 -7.37 10.28 -6.80
N LEU A 104 -8.53 9.86 -7.30
CA LEU A 104 -9.79 10.55 -7.05
C LEU A 104 -10.14 10.56 -5.56
N ASP A 105 -9.91 9.45 -4.90
CA ASP A 105 -10.18 9.33 -3.48
C ASP A 105 -9.29 10.30 -2.69
N SER A 106 -8.01 10.37 -3.03
CA SER A 106 -7.09 11.31 -2.40
C SER A 106 -7.52 12.76 -2.63
N TYR A 107 -7.95 13.05 -3.85
CA TYR A 107 -8.42 14.39 -4.19
C TYR A 107 -9.60 14.80 -3.33
N LYS A 108 -10.56 13.89 -3.14
CA LYS A 108 -11.75 14.18 -2.34
C LYS A 108 -11.38 14.50 -0.89
N THR A 109 -10.39 13.83 -0.34
CA THR A 109 -10.01 14.06 1.05
C THR A 109 -9.14 15.28 1.25
N MET A 110 -8.56 15.83 0.18
CA MET A 110 -7.74 17.03 0.28
C MET A 110 -8.55 18.32 0.43
N GLY A 111 -9.83 18.28 0.07
CA GLY A 111 -10.68 19.45 0.16
C GLY A 111 -10.60 20.33 -1.08
N PRO A 112 -11.55 21.27 -1.22
CA PRO A 112 -11.74 21.95 -2.48
C PRO A 112 -10.88 23.20 -2.74
N ALA A 113 -10.26 23.75 -1.75
CA ALA A 113 -9.72 25.11 -1.88
C ALA A 113 -8.23 25.20 -2.15
N ARG A 114 -7.62 24.16 -2.59
CA ARG A 114 -6.16 24.13 -2.75
C ARG A 114 -5.74 24.22 -4.20
N ASN A 115 -4.66 24.94 -4.45
CA ASN A 115 -4.09 25.02 -5.80
C ASN A 115 -3.68 23.65 -6.31
N SER A 116 -3.14 22.82 -5.43
CA SER A 116 -2.76 21.48 -5.83
C SER A 116 -3.97 20.65 -6.26
N ASN A 117 -5.11 20.87 -5.65
CA ASN A 117 -6.34 20.19 -6.06
C ASN A 117 -6.76 20.60 -7.45
N LYS A 118 -6.64 21.88 -7.76
CA LYS A 118 -6.95 22.37 -9.08
C LYS A 118 -6.06 21.70 -10.13
N TYR A 119 -4.80 21.58 -9.83
CA TYR A 119 -3.87 20.93 -10.73
C TYR A 119 -4.22 19.46 -10.96
N LEU A 120 -4.53 18.76 -9.88
CA LEU A 120 -4.94 17.37 -9.99
C LEU A 120 -6.20 17.19 -10.82
N PHE A 121 -7.15 18.07 -10.64
CA PHE A 121 -8.39 18.03 -11.40
C PHE A 121 -8.11 18.15 -12.90
N ASN A 122 -7.24 19.05 -13.28
CA ASN A 122 -6.88 19.22 -14.70
C ASN A 122 -6.26 17.95 -15.26
N ARG A 123 -5.41 17.29 -14.49
CA ARG A 123 -4.82 16.05 -14.93
C ARG A 123 -5.86 14.97 -15.15
N LEU A 124 -6.84 14.89 -14.28
CA LEU A 124 -7.90 13.90 -14.40
C LEU A 124 -8.75 14.14 -15.64
N GLN A 125 -8.96 15.38 -15.99
CA GLN A 125 -9.70 15.71 -17.20
C GLN A 125 -9.01 15.19 -18.45
N TYR A 126 -7.71 15.28 -18.50
CA TYR A 126 -6.97 14.79 -19.66
C TYR A 126 -7.00 13.27 -19.76
N ASP A 127 -7.06 12.63 -18.69
CA ASP A 127 -7.08 11.18 -18.70
C ASP A 127 -8.38 10.61 -19.24
N GLU A 128 -9.32 11.40 -19.40
CA GLU A 128 -10.62 10.97 -19.68
C GLU A 128 -10.95 10.82 -21.10
N ASN A 129 -10.76 10.87 -21.68
CA ASN A 129 -11.20 10.50 -22.71
C ASN A 129 -11.39 9.88 -23.00
N ASN A 130 -11.14 10.13 -22.34
CA ASN A 130 -11.16 9.45 -21.86
C ASN A 130 -11.59 9.41 -20.96
N LYS A 131 -11.92 9.97 -20.34
CA LYS A 131 -12.40 9.90 -19.37
C LYS A 131 -12.57 10.57 -18.39
N VAL A 132 -12.64 11.34 -18.43
CA VAL A 132 -12.72 11.79 -17.34
C VAL A 132 -13.03 12.31 -17.04
N ARG A 133 -13.27 12.55 -17.19
CA ARG A 133 -13.50 12.80 -16.74
C ARG A 133 -13.70 12.86 -16.04
N GLU A 134 -13.97 12.72 -15.77
CA GLU A 134 -14.00 12.59 -14.91
C GLU A 134 -13.73 13.17 -14.53
N LEU A 135 -13.51 13.59 -15.00
CA LEU A 135 -13.14 14.17 -14.49
C LEU A 135 -12.93 14.58 -14.16
N ARG A 136 -13.29 14.88 -14.17
CA ARG A 136 -13.06 15.16 -13.75
C ARG A 136 -12.78 15.20 -13.20
N VAL A 137 -12.77 14.88 -13.27
CA VAL A 137 -12.37 14.68 -12.64
C VAL A 137 -12.32 14.57 -12.41
N SER A 138 -12.58 14.54 -12.44
CA SER A 138 -12.52 14.13 -12.11
C SER A 138 -12.58 14.14 -12.04
#